data_c39b0bd315b18ffe143aef864481ec5e
#
_entry.id   c39b0bd315b18ffe143aef864481ec5e
#
_cell.length_a   1.000
_cell.length_b   1.000
_cell.length_c   1.000
_cell.angle_alpha   90.00
_cell.angle_beta   90.00
_cell.angle_gamma   90.00
#
_symmetry.space_group_name_H-M   'P 1'
#
loop_
_entity.id
_entity.type
_entity.pdbx_description
1 polymer ?
#
loop_
_entity_poly.entity_id
_entity_poly.type
_entity_poly.pdbx_seq_one_letter_code
_entity_poly.pdbx_strand_id
1 'polypeptide(L)' 'MRVVKEIANPDCKITVFSWNGKYLLKLENGAFEQTFKVKELDVLEQELDEILNETFIQEAVDRFDDMAKSLIKAMP' A
#
# COMPACT_ATOMS: atom_id res chain seq x y z
N MET A 1 14.97 8.78 -1.83
CA MET A 1 13.54 8.44 -1.60
C MET A 1 12.85 9.61 -0.90
N ARG A 2 11.70 10.00 -1.40
CA ARG A 2 10.97 11.16 -0.88
C ARG A 2 9.52 10.73 -0.55
N VAL A 3 9.03 11.14 0.61
CA VAL A 3 7.62 10.93 0.97
C VAL A 3 6.77 11.94 0.20
N VAL A 4 5.85 11.44 -0.60
CA VAL A 4 4.92 12.25 -1.39
C VAL A 4 3.70 12.61 -0.57
N LYS A 5 3.13 11.63 0.12
CA LYS A 5 1.97 11.83 0.98
C LYS A 5 1.80 10.67 1.96
N GLU A 6 1.05 10.94 3.01
CA GLU A 6 0.61 9.93 3.96
C GLU A 6 -0.90 10.03 4.05
N ILE A 7 -1.57 8.89 4.08
CA ILE A 7 -3.04 8.84 4.15
C ILE A 7 -3.43 8.14 5.44
N ALA A 8 -4.23 8.83 6.24
CA ALA A 8 -4.74 8.25 7.48
C ALA A 8 -5.85 7.25 7.16
N ASN A 9 -5.73 6.05 7.73
CA ASN A 9 -6.74 5.01 7.60
C ASN A 9 -6.74 4.19 8.88
N PRO A 10 -7.92 3.87 9.45
CA PRO A 10 -7.99 3.14 10.72
C PRO A 10 -7.47 1.70 10.62
N ASP A 11 -7.44 1.12 9.43
CA ASP A 11 -7.09 -0.29 9.23
C ASP A 11 -5.64 -0.52 8.82
N CYS A 12 -4.98 0.50 8.30
CA CYS A 12 -3.59 0.36 7.87
C CYS A 12 -2.93 1.73 7.71
N LYS A 13 -1.61 1.73 7.73
CA LYS A 13 -0.82 2.93 7.46
C LYS A 13 -0.50 2.97 5.97
N ILE A 14 -0.80 4.09 5.32
CA ILE A 14 -0.58 4.25 3.88
C ILE A 14 0.42 5.36 3.66
N THR A 15 1.52 5.05 2.99
CA THR A 15 2.55 6.01 2.65
C THR A 15 2.88 5.90 1.16
N VAL A 16 3.01 7.03 0.50
CA VAL A 16 3.45 7.08 -0.89
C VAL A 16 4.82 7.71 -0.94
N PHE A 17 5.76 7.01 -1.55
CA PHE A 17 7.12 7.49 -1.78
C PHE A 17 7.35 7.72 -3.26
N SER A 18 8.24 8.66 -3.58
CA SER A 18 8.77 8.82 -4.93
C SER A 18 10.22 8.39 -4.90
N TRP A 19 10.58 7.46 -5.76
CA TRP A 19 11.95 6.96 -5.83
C TRP A 19 12.24 6.36 -7.20
N ASN A 20 13.33 6.82 -7.79
CA ASN A 20 13.85 6.23 -9.03
C ASN A 20 12.82 6.15 -10.15
N GLY A 21 12.05 7.24 -10.35
CA GLY A 21 11.05 7.32 -11.41
C GLY A 21 9.77 6.55 -11.15
N LYS A 22 9.55 6.13 -9.91
CA LYS A 22 8.37 5.36 -9.52
C LYS A 22 7.73 5.93 -8.27
N TYR A 23 6.41 5.74 -8.17
CA TYR A 23 5.71 5.91 -6.91
C TYR A 23 5.62 4.55 -6.24
N LEU A 24 5.97 4.51 -4.97
CA LEU A 24 5.85 3.30 -4.15
C LEU A 24 4.66 3.50 -3.22
N LEU A 25 3.60 2.73 -3.45
CA LEU A 25 2.39 2.77 -2.63
C LEU A 25 2.53 1.70 -1.56
N LYS A 26 2.80 2.12 -0.34
CA LYS A 26 3.07 1.20 0.76
C LYS A 26 1.93 1.19 1.77
N LEU A 27 1.33 0.03 1.97
CA LEU A 27 0.28 -0.18 2.96
C LEU A 27 0.81 -1.14 4.02
N GLU A 28 0.74 -0.72 5.28
CA GLU A 28 1.30 -1.48 6.40
C GLU A 28 0.24 -1.78 7.44
N ASN A 29 0.25 -3.02 7.95
CA ASN A 29 -0.62 -3.44 9.03
C ASN A 29 0.18 -4.37 9.95
N GLY A 30 0.68 -3.85 11.06
CA GLY A 30 1.45 -4.65 12.00
C GLY A 30 2.71 -5.26 11.37
N ALA A 31 2.76 -6.57 11.32
CA ALA A 31 3.91 -7.31 10.79
C ALA A 31 3.92 -7.40 9.26
N PHE A 32 2.85 -6.96 8.61
CA PHE A 32 2.69 -7.15 7.17
C PHE A 32 2.73 -5.83 6.42
N GLU A 33 3.19 -5.89 5.18
CA GLU A 33 3.12 -4.73 4.29
C GLU A 33 2.87 -5.19 2.86
N GLN A 34 2.25 -4.31 2.10
CA GLN A 34 2.05 -4.49 0.66
C GLN A 34 2.58 -3.25 -0.01
N THR A 35 3.43 -3.42 -1.02
CA THR A 35 4.01 -2.31 -1.75
C THR A 35 3.75 -2.47 -3.24
N PHE A 36 3.18 -1.43 -3.84
CA PHE A 36 2.92 -1.39 -5.28
C PHE A 36 3.86 -0.36 -5.91
N LYS A 37 4.47 -0.71 -7.02
CA LYS A 37 5.36 0.19 -7.76
C LYS A 37 4.64 0.65 -9.02
N VAL A 38 4.44 1.96 -9.13
CA VAL A 38 3.77 2.56 -10.28
C VAL A 38 4.73 3.55 -10.93
N LYS A 39 4.91 3.43 -12.24
CA LYS A 39 5.81 4.34 -12.96
C LYS A 39 5.24 5.75 -12.95
N GLU A 40 6.07 6.74 -12.64
CA GLU A 40 5.65 8.15 -12.64
C GLU A 40 5.15 8.60 -14.01
N LEU A 41 5.61 7.98 -15.09
CA LEU A 41 5.15 8.29 -16.43
C LEU A 41 3.73 7.84 -16.72
N ASP A 42 3.21 6.90 -15.95
CA ASP A 42 1.89 6.32 -16.19
C ASP A 42 0.77 7.02 -15.43
N VAL A 43 1.10 7.78 -14.37
CA VAL A 43 0.10 8.43 -13.53
C VAL A 43 0.57 9.81 -13.10
N LEU A 44 -0.37 10.73 -12.91
CA LEU A 44 -0.10 12.03 -12.31
C LEU A 44 -0.19 11.89 -10.79
N GLU A 45 0.54 12.73 -10.06
CA GLU A 45 0.53 12.70 -8.61
C GLU A 45 -0.89 12.82 -8.03
N GLN A 46 -1.71 13.67 -8.63
CA GLN A 46 -3.10 13.84 -8.19
C GLN A 46 -3.97 12.61 -8.44
N GLU A 47 -3.58 11.74 -9.37
CA GLU A 47 -4.30 10.51 -9.64
C GLU A 47 -4.06 9.43 -8.60
N LEU A 48 -3.04 9.61 -7.76
CA LEU A 48 -2.75 8.65 -6.67
C LEU A 48 -3.92 8.54 -5.70
N ASP A 49 -4.66 9.62 -5.47
CA ASP A 49 -5.84 9.58 -4.59
C ASP A 49 -6.95 8.73 -5.20
N GLU A 50 -7.04 8.70 -6.52
CA GLU A 50 -8.03 7.87 -7.21
C GLU A 50 -7.67 6.39 -7.14
N ILE A 51 -6.37 6.09 -7.19
CA ILE A 51 -5.88 4.70 -7.04
C ILE A 51 -6.14 4.23 -5.62
N LEU A 52 -5.80 5.05 -4.61
CA LEU A 52 -5.92 4.72 -3.21
C LEU A 52 -7.34 5.03 -2.69
N ASN A 53 -8.34 4.52 -3.39
CA ASN A 53 -9.74 4.67 -3.00
C ASN A 53 -10.15 3.60 -1.98
N GLU A 54 -11.36 3.72 -1.45
CA GLU A 54 -11.86 2.81 -0.42
C GLU A 54 -11.87 1.34 -0.87
N THR A 55 -12.23 1.08 -2.11
CA THR A 55 -12.26 -0.28 -2.65
C THR A 55 -10.85 -0.88 -2.67
N PHE A 56 -9.89 -0.13 -3.20
CA PHE A 56 -8.50 -0.59 -3.26
C PHE A 56 -7.95 -0.87 -1.86
N ILE A 57 -8.19 0.03 -0.92
CA ILE A 57 -7.73 -0.11 0.46
C ILE A 57 -8.39 -1.33 1.12
N GLN A 58 -9.69 -1.51 0.93
CA GLN A 58 -10.41 -2.65 1.51
C GLN A 58 -9.89 -3.98 0.98
N GLU A 59 -9.59 -4.04 -0.31
CA GLU A 59 -9.00 -5.24 -0.90
C GLU A 59 -7.63 -5.54 -0.31
N ALA A 60 -6.83 -4.50 -0.04
CA ALA A 60 -5.53 -4.68 0.60
C ALA A 60 -5.70 -5.16 2.05
N VAL A 61 -6.66 -4.61 2.78
CA VAL A 61 -6.96 -5.02 4.16
C VAL A 61 -7.38 -6.49 4.19
N ASP A 62 -8.22 -6.91 3.24
CA ASP A 62 -8.63 -8.31 3.11
C ASP A 62 -7.44 -9.23 2.85
N ARG A 63 -6.48 -8.77 2.03
CA ARG A 63 -5.26 -9.54 1.76
C ARG A 63 -4.38 -9.66 3.00
N PHE A 64 -4.37 -8.65 3.88
CA PHE A 64 -3.63 -8.75 5.14
C PHE A 64 -4.15 -9.92 5.99
N ASP A 65 -5.47 -10.14 6.02
CA ASP A 65 -6.05 -11.27 6.73
C ASP A 65 -5.56 -12.60 6.14
N ASP A 66 -5.53 -12.69 4.82
CA ASP A 66 -5.05 -13.89 4.14
C ASP A 66 -3.55 -14.12 4.37
N MET A 67 -2.79 -13.04 4.39
CA MET A 67 -1.35 -13.10 4.70
C MET A 67 -1.11 -13.64 6.10
N ALA A 68 -1.89 -13.17 7.08
CA ALA A 68 -1.79 -13.64 8.45
C ALA A 68 -2.12 -15.12 8.56
N LYS A 69 -3.19 -15.55 7.90
CA LYS A 69 -3.59 -16.96 7.88
C LYS A 69 -2.51 -17.84 7.26
N SER A 70 -1.93 -17.39 6.16
CA SER A 70 -0.86 -18.11 5.48
C SER A 70 0.38 -18.27 6.37
N LEU A 71 0.75 -17.20 7.06
CA LEU A 71 1.92 -17.24 7.94
C LEU A 71 1.68 -18.17 9.14
N ILE A 72 0.54 -18.04 9.79
CA ILE A 72 0.19 -18.90 10.94
C ILE A 72 0.20 -20.37 10.53
N LYS A 73 -0.36 -20.68 9.37
CA LYS A 73 -0.40 -22.05 8.85
C LYS A 73 0.99 -22.60 8.57
N ALA A 74 1.93 -21.76 8.17
CA ALA A 74 3.29 -22.18 7.83
C ALA A 74 4.22 -22.27 9.04
N MET A 75 3.87 -21.60 10.14
CA MET A 75 4.70 -21.61 11.35
C MET A 75 4.65 -22.95 12.05
N PRO A 76 5.79 -23.38 12.67
CA PRO A 76 5.84 -24.63 13.41
C PRO A 76 5.00 -24.59 14.70
#